data_03dd1c25f7538d3a39d039176065233c
#
_entry.id   03dd1c25f7538d3a39d039176065233c
#
_cell.length_a   1.000
_cell.length_b   1.000
_cell.length_c   1.000
_cell.angle_alpha   90.00
_cell.angle_beta   90.00
_cell.angle_gamma   90.00
#
_symmetry.space_group_name_H-M   'P 1'
#
loop_
_entity.id
_entity.type
_entity.pdbx_description
1 polymer ?
#
loop_
_entity_poly.entity_id
_entity_poly.type
_entity_poly.pdbx_seq_one_letter_code
_entity_poly.pdbx_strand_id
1 'polypeptide(L)'
;MPPSDIRQLRDLMRYRFKLTCFKSSEKNRLQNCLTVSNIQLGNVVSDTFGKSAQAILDKLLENPADTSFDLEPLVYKSLKKKLPELRDAIDGFITPEQAGKLKIIKDHYDNLESRKAELEELILALAAPYQQELTILQTAPGISSNFTAIGIISEI
;
A
#
# COMPACT_ATOMS: atom_id res chain seq x y z
N MET A 1 -8.46 11.22 33.98
CA MET A 1 -8.93 11.35 32.58
C MET A 1 -7.79 11.94 31.75
N PRO A 2 -7.43 11.34 30.60
CA PRO A 2 -6.38 11.87 29.78
C PRO A 2 -6.74 13.25 29.21
N PRO A 3 -5.74 14.10 28.89
CA PRO A 3 -5.96 15.40 28.27
C PRO A 3 -6.74 15.31 26.96
N SER A 4 -7.38 16.40 26.55
CA SER A 4 -8.22 16.46 25.36
C SER A 4 -7.45 16.12 24.09
N ASP A 5 -6.21 16.63 23.97
CA ASP A 5 -5.33 16.37 22.83
C ASP A 5 -4.92 14.89 22.74
N ILE A 6 -4.68 14.22 23.85
CA ILE A 6 -4.38 12.77 23.88
C ILE A 6 -5.58 11.96 23.43
N ARG A 7 -6.79 12.35 23.83
CA ARG A 7 -8.02 11.69 23.36
C ARG A 7 -8.22 11.86 21.86
N GLN A 8 -7.91 13.05 21.34
CA GLN A 8 -7.95 13.31 19.89
C GLN A 8 -6.88 12.50 19.14
N LEU A 9 -5.66 12.44 19.67
CA LEU A 9 -4.61 11.58 19.12
C LEU A 9 -5.05 10.12 19.04
N ARG A 10 -5.66 9.61 20.10
CA ARG A 10 -6.18 8.24 20.13
C ARG A 10 -7.19 8.00 19.01
N ASP A 11 -8.14 8.91 18.84
CA ASP A 11 -9.15 8.81 17.79
C ASP A 11 -8.53 8.80 16.40
N LEU A 12 -7.60 9.72 16.14
CA LEU A 12 -6.92 9.81 14.85
C LEU A 12 -6.03 8.58 14.58
N MET A 13 -5.34 8.07 15.60
CA MET A 13 -4.51 6.86 15.45
C MET A 13 -5.35 5.62 15.16
N ARG A 14 -6.52 5.50 15.77
CA ARG A 14 -7.46 4.41 15.48
C ARG A 14 -8.01 4.50 14.06
N TYR A 15 -8.29 5.71 13.59
CA TYR A 15 -8.70 5.91 12.20
C TYR A 15 -7.57 5.59 11.22
N ARG A 16 -6.33 5.99 11.54
CA ARG A 16 -5.15 5.61 10.74
C ARG A 16 -5.03 4.08 10.58
N PHE A 17 -5.28 3.35 11.66
CA PHE A 17 -5.30 1.88 11.62
C PHE A 17 -6.41 1.37 10.70
N LYS A 18 -7.61 1.97 10.74
CA LYS A 18 -8.71 1.60 9.83
C LYS A 18 -8.35 1.83 8.37
N LEU A 19 -7.71 2.94 8.04
CA LEU A 19 -7.24 3.20 6.67
C LEU A 19 -6.22 2.15 6.22
N THR A 20 -5.34 1.72 7.10
CA THR A 20 -4.39 0.63 6.82
C THR A 20 -5.12 -0.68 6.53
N CYS A 21 -6.17 -1.00 7.29
CA CYS A 21 -7.00 -2.18 7.06
C CYS A 21 -7.72 -2.11 5.71
N PHE A 22 -8.25 -0.96 5.33
CA PHE A 22 -8.90 -0.75 4.03
C PHE A 22 -7.91 -0.94 2.88
N LYS A 23 -6.68 -0.44 3.01
CA LYS A 23 -5.62 -0.66 2.04
C LYS A 23 -5.31 -2.15 1.87
N SER A 24 -5.20 -2.89 2.96
CA SER A 24 -4.97 -4.34 2.91
C SER A 24 -6.12 -5.07 2.23
N SER A 25 -7.35 -4.65 2.48
CA SER A 25 -8.54 -5.21 1.81
C SER A 25 -8.48 -4.98 0.29
N GLU A 26 -8.08 -3.78 -0.14
CA GLU A 26 -7.94 -3.47 -1.57
C GLU A 26 -6.80 -4.26 -2.22
N LYS A 27 -5.68 -4.47 -1.51
CA LYS A 27 -4.61 -5.37 -1.98
C LYS A 27 -5.13 -6.79 -2.26
N ASN A 28 -5.92 -7.32 -1.33
CA ASN A 28 -6.51 -8.65 -1.47
C ASN A 28 -7.47 -8.71 -2.67
N ARG A 29 -8.28 -7.67 -2.87
CA ARG A 29 -9.19 -7.60 -4.02
C ARG A 29 -8.45 -7.55 -5.34
N LEU A 30 -7.37 -6.77 -5.40
CA LEU A 30 -6.51 -6.70 -6.58
C LEU A 30 -5.93 -8.09 -6.88
N GLN A 31 -5.38 -8.75 -5.87
CA GLN A 31 -4.80 -10.09 -6.03
C GLN A 31 -5.83 -11.09 -6.51
N ASN A 32 -7.04 -11.07 -5.95
CA ASN A 32 -8.13 -11.96 -6.38
C ASN A 32 -8.54 -11.68 -7.83
N CYS A 33 -8.61 -10.42 -8.22
CA CYS A 33 -8.95 -10.02 -9.58
C CYS A 33 -7.88 -10.50 -10.59
N LEU A 34 -6.62 -10.40 -10.23
CA LEU A 34 -5.51 -10.93 -11.03
C LEU A 34 -5.58 -12.46 -11.16
N THR A 35 -5.89 -13.15 -10.07
CA THR A 35 -6.04 -14.61 -10.05
C THR A 35 -7.16 -15.06 -10.97
N VAL A 36 -8.31 -14.41 -10.94
CA VAL A 36 -9.45 -14.69 -11.83
C VAL A 36 -9.07 -14.48 -13.30
N SER A 37 -8.21 -13.51 -13.58
CA SER A 37 -7.69 -13.24 -14.93
C SER A 37 -6.52 -14.13 -15.32
N ASN A 38 -6.13 -15.08 -14.48
CA ASN A 38 -4.95 -15.92 -14.64
C ASN A 38 -3.64 -15.13 -14.81
N ILE A 39 -3.55 -14.00 -14.13
CA ILE A 39 -2.34 -13.19 -14.02
C ILE A 39 -1.68 -13.51 -12.68
N GLN A 40 -0.57 -14.21 -12.71
CA GLN A 40 0.09 -14.75 -11.52
C GLN A 40 1.26 -13.86 -11.05
N LEU A 41 1.08 -12.56 -11.15
CA LEU A 41 2.12 -11.58 -10.82
C LEU A 41 2.59 -11.71 -9.36
N GLY A 42 1.69 -12.00 -8.44
CA GLY A 42 2.00 -12.18 -7.02
C GLY A 42 2.91 -13.37 -6.71
N ASN A 43 3.06 -14.31 -7.65
CA ASN A 43 3.98 -15.44 -7.49
C ASN A 43 5.44 -15.06 -7.80
N VAL A 44 5.65 -13.97 -8.51
CA VAL A 44 6.98 -13.52 -8.95
C VAL A 44 7.45 -12.29 -8.17
N VAL A 45 6.52 -11.36 -7.86
CA VAL A 45 6.81 -10.15 -7.09
C VAL A 45 6.36 -10.33 -5.65
N SER A 46 7.12 -9.77 -4.72
CA SER A 46 6.79 -9.81 -3.29
C SER A 46 5.65 -8.83 -2.93
N ASP A 47 5.50 -7.74 -3.67
CA ASP A 47 4.46 -6.74 -3.46
C ASP A 47 3.85 -6.33 -4.80
N THR A 48 2.56 -6.64 -5.00
CA THR A 48 1.81 -6.28 -6.21
C THR A 48 1.58 -4.76 -6.32
N PHE A 49 1.78 -4.00 -5.25
CA PHE A 49 1.75 -2.53 -5.27
C PHE A 49 3.15 -1.90 -5.33
N GLY A 50 4.21 -2.69 -5.52
CA GLY A 50 5.55 -2.19 -5.78
C GLY A 50 5.65 -1.53 -7.16
N LYS A 51 6.71 -0.75 -7.38
CA LYS A 51 6.90 0.05 -8.61
C LYS A 51 6.86 -0.79 -9.88
N SER A 52 7.58 -1.90 -9.90
CA SER A 52 7.64 -2.77 -11.09
C SER A 52 6.30 -3.41 -11.38
N ALA A 53 5.63 -3.94 -10.36
CA ALA A 53 4.32 -4.57 -10.50
C ALA A 53 3.28 -3.57 -10.99
N GLN A 54 3.26 -2.37 -10.44
CA GLN A 54 2.32 -1.31 -10.85
C GLN A 54 2.59 -0.85 -12.29
N ALA A 55 3.85 -0.72 -12.70
CA ALA A 55 4.19 -0.38 -14.07
C ALA A 55 3.71 -1.45 -15.06
N ILE A 56 3.85 -2.72 -14.72
CA ILE A 56 3.35 -3.84 -15.52
C ILE A 56 1.82 -3.82 -15.59
N LEU A 57 1.16 -3.61 -14.47
CA LEU A 57 -0.30 -3.53 -14.42
C LEU A 57 -0.84 -2.36 -15.23
N ASP A 58 -0.19 -1.19 -15.19
CA ASP A 58 -0.57 -0.04 -16.00
C ASP A 58 -0.50 -0.35 -17.49
N LYS A 59 0.56 -1.03 -17.92
CA LYS A 59 0.69 -1.49 -19.31
C LYS A 59 -0.40 -2.49 -19.70
N LEU A 60 -0.70 -3.45 -18.83
CA LEU A 60 -1.79 -4.40 -19.07
C LEU A 60 -3.15 -3.72 -19.17
N LEU A 61 -3.38 -2.67 -18.37
CA LEU A 61 -4.65 -1.92 -18.39
C LEU A 61 -4.78 -0.98 -19.57
N GLU A 62 -3.67 -0.50 -20.16
CA GLU A 62 -3.69 0.30 -21.39
C GLU A 62 -4.27 -0.50 -22.57
N ASN A 63 -3.88 -1.77 -22.68
CA ASN A 63 -4.41 -2.69 -23.70
C ASN A 63 -4.47 -4.11 -23.13
N PRO A 64 -5.60 -4.51 -22.49
CA PRO A 64 -5.72 -5.81 -21.83
C PRO A 64 -5.57 -7.02 -22.77
N ALA A 65 -5.76 -6.82 -24.07
CA ALA A 65 -5.60 -7.88 -25.07
C ALA A 65 -4.16 -8.12 -25.48
N ASP A 66 -3.24 -7.19 -25.19
CA ASP A 66 -1.84 -7.27 -25.58
C ASP A 66 -0.94 -7.46 -24.36
N THR A 67 -0.32 -8.63 -24.27
CA THR A 67 0.68 -8.95 -23.23
C THR A 67 2.10 -9.00 -23.79
N SER A 68 2.30 -8.60 -25.05
CA SER A 68 3.58 -8.72 -25.75
C SER A 68 4.54 -7.56 -25.57
N PHE A 69 4.15 -6.53 -24.78
CA PHE A 69 4.99 -5.37 -24.53
C PHE A 69 6.31 -5.75 -23.83
N ASP A 70 7.32 -4.90 -24.01
CA ASP A 70 8.63 -5.10 -23.40
C ASP A 70 8.57 -4.86 -21.89
N LEU A 71 8.98 -5.85 -21.10
CA LEU A 71 9.00 -5.78 -19.63
C LEU A 71 10.27 -5.12 -19.09
N GLU A 72 11.36 -5.12 -19.83
CA GLU A 72 12.66 -4.68 -19.33
C GLU A 72 12.65 -3.24 -18.80
N PRO A 73 12.06 -2.24 -19.49
CA PRO A 73 11.99 -0.88 -18.97
C PRO A 73 11.10 -0.72 -17.72
N LEU A 74 10.23 -1.68 -17.46
CA LEU A 74 9.24 -1.61 -16.38
C LEU A 74 9.76 -2.18 -15.07
N VAL A 75 10.82 -2.99 -15.10
CA VAL A 75 11.32 -3.71 -13.92
C VAL A 75 12.59 -3.09 -13.38
N TYR A 76 12.78 -3.22 -12.07
CA TYR A 76 13.87 -2.63 -11.33
C TYR A 76 14.64 -3.70 -10.55
N LYS A 77 15.94 -3.47 -10.35
CA LYS A 77 16.81 -4.26 -9.47
C LYS A 77 16.73 -5.78 -9.75
N SER A 78 16.44 -6.55 -8.70
CA SER A 78 16.42 -8.01 -8.74
C SER A 78 15.37 -8.60 -9.69
N LEU A 79 14.30 -7.87 -9.99
CA LEU A 79 13.26 -8.36 -10.91
C LEU A 79 13.75 -8.46 -12.36
N LYS A 80 14.80 -7.74 -12.74
CA LYS A 80 15.41 -7.89 -14.06
C LYS A 80 15.91 -9.31 -14.34
N LYS A 81 16.28 -10.03 -13.30
CA LYS A 81 16.69 -11.45 -13.41
C LYS A 81 15.53 -12.41 -13.60
N LYS A 82 14.31 -11.93 -13.35
CA LYS A 82 13.07 -12.73 -13.40
C LYS A 82 12.19 -12.41 -14.60
N LEU A 83 12.74 -11.78 -15.65
CA LEU A 83 11.99 -11.40 -16.84
C LEU A 83 11.22 -12.57 -17.49
N PRO A 84 11.83 -13.78 -17.70
CA PRO A 84 11.09 -14.91 -18.24
C PRO A 84 9.93 -15.33 -17.35
N GLU A 85 10.11 -15.35 -16.03
CA GLU A 85 9.07 -15.71 -15.06
C GLU A 85 7.94 -14.67 -15.08
N LEU A 86 8.28 -13.37 -15.19
CA LEU A 86 7.29 -12.30 -15.31
C LEU A 86 6.49 -12.41 -16.59
N ARG A 87 7.14 -12.75 -17.70
CA ARG A 87 6.46 -12.97 -18.99
C ARG A 87 5.41 -14.07 -18.89
N ASP A 88 5.78 -15.19 -18.27
CA ASP A 88 4.85 -16.30 -18.04
C ASP A 88 3.72 -15.91 -17.08
N ALA A 89 4.04 -15.13 -16.04
CA ALA A 89 3.07 -14.70 -15.04
C ALA A 89 1.97 -13.80 -15.61
N ILE A 90 2.26 -12.99 -16.62
CA ILE A 90 1.29 -12.08 -17.25
C ILE A 90 0.60 -12.70 -18.47
N ASP A 91 0.88 -13.94 -18.81
CA ASP A 91 0.26 -14.65 -19.93
C ASP A 91 -1.13 -15.17 -19.52
N GLY A 92 -2.01 -14.26 -19.21
CA GLY A 92 -3.41 -14.53 -18.87
C GLY A 92 -4.32 -13.68 -19.74
N PHE A 93 -5.60 -13.64 -19.36
CA PHE A 93 -6.59 -12.88 -20.10
C PHE A 93 -7.40 -12.00 -19.15
N ILE A 94 -7.33 -10.69 -19.35
CA ILE A 94 -8.11 -9.70 -18.59
C ILE A 94 -9.30 -9.28 -19.43
N THR A 95 -10.52 -9.58 -18.96
CA THR A 95 -11.74 -9.10 -19.61
C THR A 95 -11.88 -7.59 -19.42
N PRO A 96 -12.66 -6.88 -20.28
CA PRO A 96 -12.92 -5.46 -20.07
C PRO A 96 -13.52 -5.15 -18.70
N GLU A 97 -14.37 -6.01 -18.18
CA GLU A 97 -14.99 -5.87 -16.85
C GLU A 97 -13.93 -6.00 -15.74
N GLN A 98 -13.03 -6.96 -15.84
CA GLN A 98 -11.94 -7.13 -14.88
C GLN A 98 -10.94 -5.97 -14.97
N ALA A 99 -10.63 -5.47 -16.16
CA ALA A 99 -9.76 -4.31 -16.35
C ALA A 99 -10.37 -3.07 -15.68
N GLY A 100 -11.67 -2.84 -15.87
CA GLY A 100 -12.40 -1.75 -15.21
C GLY A 100 -12.36 -1.87 -13.69
N LYS A 101 -12.59 -3.07 -13.17
CA LYS A 101 -12.52 -3.35 -11.72
C LYS A 101 -11.12 -3.12 -11.16
N LEU A 102 -10.09 -3.61 -11.84
CA LEU A 102 -8.68 -3.39 -11.43
C LEU A 102 -8.34 -1.91 -11.35
N LYS A 103 -8.78 -1.13 -12.33
CA LYS A 103 -8.57 0.31 -12.34
C LYS A 103 -9.23 0.99 -11.15
N ILE A 104 -10.48 0.63 -10.85
CA ILE A 104 -11.21 1.19 -9.70
C ILE A 104 -10.50 0.83 -8.39
N ILE A 105 -10.04 -0.41 -8.24
CA ILE A 105 -9.31 -0.86 -7.04
C ILE A 105 -8.00 -0.08 -6.87
N LYS A 106 -7.24 0.11 -7.95
CA LYS A 106 -6.00 0.90 -7.92
C LYS A 106 -6.26 2.34 -7.52
N ASP A 107 -7.23 2.98 -8.14
CA ASP A 107 -7.57 4.37 -7.84
C ASP A 107 -8.03 4.53 -6.38
N HIS A 108 -8.81 3.59 -5.88
CA HIS A 108 -9.24 3.59 -4.49
C HIS A 108 -8.07 3.37 -3.53
N TYR A 109 -7.17 2.45 -3.84
CA TYR A 109 -5.96 2.23 -3.04
C TYR A 109 -5.09 3.49 -2.97
N ASP A 110 -4.85 4.14 -4.10
CA ASP A 110 -4.06 5.38 -4.17
C ASP A 110 -4.74 6.51 -3.40
N ASN A 111 -6.06 6.59 -3.47
CA ASN A 111 -6.85 7.55 -2.68
C ASN A 111 -6.69 7.29 -1.17
N LEU A 112 -6.80 6.04 -0.74
CA LEU A 112 -6.59 5.66 0.66
C LEU A 112 -5.18 6.03 1.14
N GLU A 113 -4.17 5.85 0.30
CA GLU A 113 -2.79 6.21 0.62
C GLU A 113 -2.64 7.72 0.82
N SER A 114 -3.21 8.52 -0.09
CA SER A 114 -3.21 9.99 0.02
C SER A 114 -3.95 10.47 1.27
N ARG A 115 -5.10 9.89 1.57
CA ARG A 115 -5.88 10.24 2.77
C ARG A 115 -5.17 9.85 4.04
N LYS A 116 -4.50 8.71 4.05
CA LYS A 116 -3.67 8.29 5.18
C LYS A 116 -2.52 9.27 5.42
N ALA A 117 -1.86 9.74 4.36
CA ALA A 117 -0.80 10.74 4.45
C ALA A 117 -1.31 12.06 5.04
N GLU A 118 -2.48 12.55 4.61
CA GLU A 118 -3.11 13.74 5.18
C GLU A 118 -3.41 13.56 6.67
N LEU A 119 -3.94 12.39 7.05
CA LEU A 119 -4.23 12.05 8.44
C LEU A 119 -2.94 12.01 9.28
N GLU A 120 -1.87 11.44 8.73
CA GLU A 120 -0.56 11.39 9.40
C GLU A 120 0.00 12.79 9.66
N GLU A 121 -0.19 13.74 8.75
CA GLU A 121 0.18 15.15 8.98
C GLU A 121 -0.58 15.75 10.16
N LEU A 122 -1.89 15.50 10.24
CA LEU A 122 -2.70 15.96 11.38
C LEU A 122 -2.21 15.35 12.70
N ILE A 123 -1.90 14.07 12.69
CA ILE A 123 -1.40 13.35 13.87
C ILE A 123 -0.06 13.94 14.33
N LEU A 124 0.87 14.16 13.39
CA LEU A 124 2.18 14.73 13.72
C LEU A 124 2.07 16.14 14.28
N ALA A 125 1.20 16.98 13.72
CA ALA A 125 0.96 18.33 14.23
C ALA A 125 0.40 18.31 15.65
N LEU A 126 -0.55 17.43 15.93
CA LEU A 126 -1.15 17.29 17.26
C LEU A 126 -0.17 16.68 18.28
N ALA A 127 0.74 15.80 17.82
CA ALA A 127 1.75 15.16 18.67
C ALA A 127 2.99 16.03 18.90
N ALA A 128 3.16 17.15 18.20
CA ALA A 128 4.34 17.99 18.31
C ALA A 128 4.68 18.42 19.76
N PRO A 129 3.72 18.76 20.64
CA PRO A 129 4.02 19.10 22.04
C PRO A 129 4.64 17.94 22.85
N TYR A 130 4.53 16.70 22.38
CA TYR A 130 5.02 15.51 23.08
C TYR A 130 6.34 14.99 22.50
N GLN A 131 7.11 15.83 21.81
CA GLN A 131 8.34 15.40 21.12
C GLN A 131 9.38 14.80 22.06
N GLN A 132 9.49 15.32 23.28
CA GLN A 132 10.44 14.79 24.28
C GLN A 132 10.06 13.36 24.68
N GLU A 133 8.79 13.13 24.97
CA GLU A 133 8.25 11.82 25.35
C GLU A 133 8.38 10.82 24.20
N LEU A 134 8.13 11.26 22.96
CA LEU A 134 8.28 10.44 21.77
C LEU A 134 9.74 10.02 21.57
N THR A 135 10.69 10.93 21.75
CA THR A 135 12.12 10.64 21.64
C THR A 135 12.56 9.63 22.70
N ILE A 136 12.09 9.76 23.93
CA ILE A 136 12.38 8.82 25.01
C ILE A 136 11.83 7.43 24.66
N LEU A 137 10.60 7.34 24.20
CA LEU A 137 9.99 6.06 23.81
C LEU A 137 10.76 5.37 22.68
N GLN A 138 11.28 6.13 21.73
CA GLN A 138 12.04 5.58 20.60
C GLN A 138 13.40 5.03 21.01
N THR A 139 13.88 5.29 22.22
CA THR A 139 15.10 4.63 22.73
C THR A 139 14.84 3.18 23.13
N ALA A 140 13.60 2.79 23.34
CA ALA A 140 13.26 1.41 23.69
C ALA A 140 13.36 0.48 22.48
N PRO A 141 13.85 -0.78 22.66
CA PRO A 141 13.89 -1.74 21.58
C PRO A 141 12.51 -2.00 20.98
N GLY A 142 12.42 -2.00 19.64
CA GLY A 142 11.17 -2.25 18.92
C GLY A 142 10.31 -1.01 18.68
N ILE A 143 10.64 0.14 19.25
CA ILE A 143 9.91 1.40 19.05
C ILE A 143 10.77 2.32 18.20
N SER A 144 10.84 2.06 16.90
CA SER A 144 11.70 2.81 15.97
C SER A 144 10.97 3.94 15.23
N SER A 145 9.64 3.85 15.09
CA SER A 145 8.89 4.84 14.34
C SER A 145 8.14 5.81 15.24
N ASN A 146 7.98 7.06 14.75
CA ASN A 146 7.17 8.08 15.41
C ASN A 146 5.73 7.58 15.65
N PHE A 147 5.12 6.94 14.66
CA PHE A 147 3.73 6.49 14.77
C PHE A 147 3.55 5.39 15.81
N THR A 148 4.52 4.50 15.98
CA THR A 148 4.49 3.51 17.06
C THR A 148 4.54 4.20 18.42
N ALA A 149 5.43 5.17 18.60
CA ALA A 149 5.53 5.94 19.83
C ALA A 149 4.28 6.77 20.13
N ILE A 150 3.70 7.42 19.11
CA ILE A 150 2.44 8.16 19.21
C ILE A 150 1.30 7.22 19.61
N GLY A 151 1.25 6.04 19.02
CA GLY A 151 0.26 5.01 19.37
C GLY A 151 0.32 4.65 20.86
N ILE A 152 1.51 4.47 21.40
CA ILE A 152 1.71 4.18 22.83
C ILE A 152 1.21 5.33 23.70
N ILE A 153 1.63 6.56 23.42
CA ILE A 153 1.20 7.74 24.18
C ILE A 153 -0.32 7.91 24.14
N SER A 154 -0.93 7.69 22.99
CA SER A 154 -2.36 7.91 22.79
C SER A 154 -3.23 6.90 23.55
N GLU A 155 -2.74 5.69 23.80
CA GLU A 155 -3.50 4.62 24.47
C GLU A 155 -3.24 4.55 26.00
N ILE A 156 -2.22 5.23 26.49
CA ILE A 156 -1.97 5.37 27.92
C ILE A 156 -2.90 6.45 28.49
#